data_6e2303c39455641b7868fea566d481ac
#
_entry.id   6e2303c39455641b7868fea566d481ac
#
_cell.length_a   1.000
_cell.length_b   1.000
_cell.length_c   1.000
_cell.angle_alpha   90.00
_cell.angle_beta   90.00
_cell.angle_gamma   90.00
#
_symmetry.space_group_name_H-M   'P 1'
#
loop_
_entity.id
_entity.type
_entity.pdbx_description
1 polymer ?
#
loop_
_entity_poly.entity_id
_entity_poly.type
_entity_poly.pdbx_seq_one_letter_code
_entity_poly.pdbx_strand_id
1 'polypeptide(L)'
;MPGTDIRLVAGLGNPGREYAQTRHNAGFWLVDELARRHGGAWRMEPRFNGELARTRIAGVEVWLLKPMAFMNRSGGVTAAVANFYKISPDQVLVAHDELDLPLGAVRLKEGGGSGGHNGLKDLIATLGAGFWRLRLGIGHPGSRDLVTDFVLQRASSAEQPLLDDGTRTGADLVAQGISVSLPAYGTAVVVVQQ
;
A
#
# COMPACT_ATOMS: atom_id res chain seq x y z
N MET A 1 -5.16 -10.22 -23.50
CA MET A 1 -4.56 -8.90 -23.17
C MET A 1 -3.33 -9.13 -22.32
N PRO A 2 -2.19 -8.56 -22.63
CA PRO A 2 -1.09 -8.61 -21.68
C PRO A 2 -1.54 -7.91 -20.39
N GLY A 3 -1.37 -8.58 -19.26
CA GLY A 3 -1.61 -7.97 -17.97
C GLY A 3 -0.67 -6.78 -17.76
N THR A 4 -1.07 -5.85 -16.90
CA THR A 4 -0.26 -4.67 -16.62
C THR A 4 0.84 -5.03 -15.63
N ASP A 5 2.10 -4.81 -16.02
CA ASP A 5 3.23 -5.04 -15.12
C ASP A 5 3.29 -3.93 -14.06
N ILE A 6 3.18 -4.30 -12.81
CA ILE A 6 3.38 -3.35 -11.70
C ILE A 6 4.86 -2.97 -11.65
N ARG A 7 5.13 -1.67 -11.71
CA ARG A 7 6.48 -1.10 -11.67
C ARG A 7 6.74 -0.22 -10.46
N LEU A 8 5.69 0.19 -9.75
CA LEU A 8 5.77 0.98 -8.52
C LEU A 8 4.80 0.40 -7.49
N VAL A 9 5.30 0.09 -6.31
CA VAL A 9 4.49 -0.24 -5.13
C VAL A 9 4.68 0.86 -4.10
N ALA A 10 3.65 1.64 -3.85
CA ALA A 10 3.63 2.70 -2.85
C ALA A 10 2.89 2.23 -1.60
N GLY A 11 3.55 2.25 -0.46
CA GLY A 11 2.93 2.02 0.84
C GLY A 11 2.54 3.33 1.49
N LEU A 12 1.30 3.46 1.97
CA LEU A 12 0.82 4.66 2.63
C LEU A 12 1.05 4.60 4.14
N GLY A 13 1.46 5.73 4.70
CA GLY A 13 1.69 5.92 6.13
C GLY A 13 2.06 7.37 6.43
N ASN A 14 2.14 7.69 7.71
CA ASN A 14 2.65 8.98 8.19
C ASN A 14 4.11 8.84 8.59
N PRO A 15 4.97 9.82 8.25
CA PRO A 15 6.36 9.83 8.71
C PRO A 15 6.44 10.15 10.21
N GLY A 16 7.48 9.64 10.83
CA GLY A 16 7.77 9.88 12.25
C GLY A 16 7.60 8.62 13.11
N ARG A 17 8.41 8.54 14.17
CA ARG A 17 8.42 7.37 15.07
C ARG A 17 7.10 7.17 15.80
N GLU A 18 6.40 8.26 16.09
CA GLU A 18 5.10 8.26 16.75
C GLU A 18 4.02 7.54 15.94
N TYR A 19 4.14 7.53 14.62
CA TYR A 19 3.19 6.88 13.71
C TYR A 19 3.59 5.49 13.26
N ALA A 20 4.85 5.11 13.46
CA ALA A 20 5.45 3.92 12.84
C ALA A 20 4.67 2.61 13.10
N GLN A 21 4.03 2.50 14.25
CA GLN A 21 3.29 1.30 14.65
C GLN A 21 1.77 1.52 14.70
N THR A 22 1.28 2.62 14.18
CA THR A 22 -0.16 2.87 14.08
C THR A 22 -0.76 2.06 12.93
N ARG A 23 -2.05 1.71 13.02
CA ARG A 23 -2.79 0.99 11.97
C ARG A 23 -2.73 1.72 10.63
N HIS A 24 -2.70 3.05 10.64
CA HIS A 24 -2.62 3.87 9.43
C HIS A 24 -1.32 3.68 8.64
N ASN A 25 -0.30 3.11 9.27
CA ASN A 25 0.99 2.82 8.65
C ASN A 25 1.09 1.39 8.11
N ALA A 26 -0.01 0.65 8.01
CA ALA A 26 0.01 -0.72 7.47
C ALA A 26 0.60 -0.78 6.06
N GLY A 27 0.40 0.24 5.23
CA GLY A 27 1.03 0.34 3.92
C GLY A 27 2.56 0.41 3.99
N PHE A 28 3.12 1.13 4.95
CA PHE A 28 4.57 1.17 5.18
C PHE A 28 5.10 -0.20 5.58
N TRP A 29 4.38 -0.94 6.43
CA TRP A 29 4.79 -2.28 6.83
C TRP A 29 4.89 -3.23 5.64
N LEU A 30 3.95 -3.13 4.71
CA LEU A 30 3.95 -3.95 3.51
C LEU A 30 5.18 -3.71 2.64
N VAL A 31 5.49 -2.46 2.31
CA VAL A 31 6.64 -2.17 1.45
C VAL A 31 7.97 -2.43 2.16
N ASP A 32 8.03 -2.28 3.49
CA ASP A 32 9.18 -2.70 4.29
C ASP A 32 9.38 -4.23 4.20
N GLU A 33 8.31 -5.01 4.27
CA GLU A 33 8.38 -6.47 4.12
C GLU A 33 8.83 -6.88 2.71
N LEU A 34 8.34 -6.21 1.68
CA LEU A 34 8.79 -6.43 0.30
C LEU A 34 10.28 -6.10 0.14
N ALA A 35 10.75 -4.98 0.67
CA ALA A 35 12.15 -4.59 0.64
C ALA A 35 13.04 -5.63 1.35
N ARG A 36 12.62 -6.08 2.52
CA ARG A 36 13.32 -7.10 3.28
C ARG A 36 13.45 -8.43 2.52
N ARG A 37 12.37 -8.89 1.88
CA ARG A 37 12.33 -10.15 1.14
C ARG A 37 13.16 -10.11 -0.15
N HIS A 38 13.18 -8.97 -0.82
CA HIS A 38 13.73 -8.84 -2.17
C HIS A 38 15.01 -7.99 -2.24
N GLY A 39 15.64 -7.73 -1.10
CA GLY A 39 16.93 -7.06 -1.04
C GLY A 39 16.89 -5.58 -1.42
N GLY A 40 15.74 -4.92 -1.24
CA GLY A 40 15.62 -3.49 -1.47
C GLY A 40 16.27 -2.67 -0.36
N ALA A 41 17.11 -1.71 -0.73
CA ALA A 41 17.72 -0.76 0.22
C ALA A 41 17.02 0.60 0.14
N TRP A 42 16.47 1.06 1.26
CA TRP A 42 15.80 2.35 1.34
C TRP A 42 16.79 3.51 1.27
N ARG A 43 16.45 4.51 0.45
CA ARG A 43 17.16 5.77 0.36
C ARG A 43 16.17 6.93 0.34
N MET A 44 16.43 7.93 1.16
CA MET A 44 15.66 9.17 1.11
C MET A 44 15.98 9.94 -0.17
N GLU A 45 14.94 10.29 -0.93
CA GLU A 45 15.03 11.12 -2.12
C GLU A 45 14.35 12.48 -1.85
N PRO A 46 15.14 13.50 -1.47
CA PRO A 46 14.59 14.79 -1.04
C PRO A 46 13.73 15.48 -2.11
N ARG A 47 14.08 15.32 -3.39
CA ARG A 47 13.32 15.93 -4.50
C ARG A 47 11.88 15.45 -4.59
N PHE A 48 11.59 14.22 -4.11
CA PHE A 48 10.24 13.65 -4.08
C PHE A 48 9.61 13.72 -2.68
N ASN A 49 10.40 14.00 -1.67
CA ASN A 49 9.99 13.84 -0.27
C ASN A 49 9.49 12.42 0.01
N GLY A 50 10.27 11.43 -0.40
CA GLY A 50 9.94 10.02 -0.27
C GLY A 50 11.17 9.14 -0.07
N GLU A 51 11.00 8.03 0.62
CA GLU A 51 11.99 6.95 0.65
C GLU A 51 11.71 5.99 -0.50
N LEU A 52 12.74 5.72 -1.29
CA LEU A 52 12.70 4.80 -2.42
C LEU A 52 13.63 3.62 -2.22
N ALA A 53 13.18 2.45 -2.63
CA ALA A 53 14.01 1.26 -2.79
C ALA A 53 13.77 0.66 -4.16
N ARG A 54 14.84 0.30 -4.85
CA ARG A 54 14.78 -0.41 -6.13
C ARG A 54 15.05 -1.89 -5.87
N THR A 55 14.22 -2.76 -6.42
CA THR A 55 14.35 -4.19 -6.22
C THR A 55 13.88 -4.98 -7.43
N ARG A 56 14.05 -6.31 -7.39
CA ARG A 56 13.48 -7.25 -8.35
C ARG A 56 12.52 -8.19 -7.66
N ILE A 57 11.31 -8.27 -8.19
CA ILE A 57 10.29 -9.21 -7.73
C ILE A 57 9.89 -10.07 -8.93
N ALA A 58 10.03 -11.39 -8.82
CA ALA A 58 9.75 -12.32 -9.91
C ALA A 58 10.45 -11.96 -11.25
N GLY A 59 11.68 -11.45 -11.17
CA GLY A 59 12.45 -11.02 -12.34
C GLY A 59 12.12 -9.65 -12.90
N VAL A 60 11.08 -9.00 -12.41
CA VAL A 60 10.64 -7.65 -12.82
C VAL A 60 11.25 -6.60 -11.92
N GLU A 61 11.76 -5.51 -12.52
CA GLU A 61 12.26 -4.37 -11.76
C GLU A 61 11.09 -3.56 -11.21
N VAL A 62 11.10 -3.34 -9.89
CA VAL A 62 10.03 -2.65 -9.16
C VAL A 62 10.63 -1.59 -8.24
N TRP A 63 10.02 -0.41 -8.23
CA TRP A 63 10.27 0.62 -7.25
C TRP A 63 9.32 0.43 -6.07
N LEU A 64 9.88 0.52 -4.86
CA LEU A 64 9.13 0.60 -3.62
C LEU A 64 9.20 2.03 -3.10
N LEU A 65 8.07 2.57 -2.66
CA LEU A 65 7.98 3.96 -2.19
C LEU A 65 7.27 4.02 -0.83
N LYS A 66 7.87 4.76 0.09
CA LYS A 66 7.19 5.33 1.26
C LYS A 66 7.11 6.84 1.07
N PRO A 67 5.94 7.42 0.76
CA PRO A 67 5.77 8.87 0.77
C PRO A 67 6.05 9.41 2.16
N MET A 68 7.00 10.34 2.29
CA MET A 68 7.41 10.91 3.58
C MET A 68 6.72 12.24 3.85
N ALA A 69 5.50 12.38 3.38
CA ALA A 69 4.55 13.43 3.69
C ALA A 69 3.44 12.87 4.57
N PHE A 70 2.69 13.72 5.25
CA PHE A 70 1.51 13.26 5.98
C PHE A 70 0.50 12.62 5.02
N MET A 71 -0.31 11.71 5.54
CA MET A 71 -1.20 10.83 4.78
C MET A 71 -1.99 11.57 3.69
N ASN A 72 -2.56 12.72 3.99
CA ASN A 72 -3.35 13.53 3.06
C ASN A 72 -2.54 14.20 1.93
N ARG A 73 -1.23 14.02 1.89
CA ARG A 73 -0.31 14.52 0.84
C ARG A 73 0.48 13.41 0.15
N SER A 74 0.10 12.16 0.37
CA SER A 74 0.77 10.99 -0.22
C SER A 74 0.68 10.97 -1.75
N GLY A 75 -0.37 11.53 -2.32
CA GLY A 75 -0.62 11.54 -3.76
C GLY A 75 0.39 12.37 -4.54
N GLY A 76 0.74 13.55 -4.04
CA GLY A 76 1.73 14.41 -4.70
C GLY A 76 3.11 13.76 -4.80
N VAL A 77 3.55 13.10 -3.74
CA VAL A 77 4.82 12.36 -3.72
C VAL A 77 4.78 11.19 -4.70
N THR A 78 3.72 10.38 -4.65
CA THR A 78 3.57 9.21 -5.52
C THR A 78 3.49 9.60 -6.99
N ALA A 79 2.73 10.64 -7.33
CA ALA A 79 2.63 11.15 -8.68
C ALA A 79 3.97 11.68 -9.21
N ALA A 80 4.74 12.39 -8.38
CA ALA A 80 6.06 12.89 -8.77
C ALA A 80 7.03 11.74 -9.12
N VAL A 81 7.03 10.68 -8.33
CA VAL A 81 7.85 9.49 -8.59
C VAL A 81 7.40 8.77 -9.86
N ALA A 82 6.10 8.53 -10.00
CA ALA A 82 5.53 7.84 -11.16
C ALA A 82 5.83 8.61 -12.46
N ASN A 83 5.65 9.92 -12.46
CA ASN A 83 5.94 10.76 -13.61
C ASN A 83 7.43 10.78 -13.98
N PHE A 84 8.30 10.85 -12.99
CA PHE A 84 9.75 10.86 -13.23
C PHE A 84 10.24 9.57 -13.89
N TYR A 85 9.75 8.41 -13.43
CA TYR A 85 10.12 7.10 -13.97
C TYR A 85 9.23 6.64 -15.12
N LYS A 86 8.32 7.50 -15.60
CA LYS A 86 7.38 7.21 -16.70
C LYS A 86 6.55 5.96 -16.44
N ILE A 87 6.00 5.87 -15.22
CA ILE A 87 5.13 4.79 -14.77
C ILE A 87 3.69 5.28 -14.87
N SER A 88 2.86 4.59 -15.65
CA SER A 88 1.44 4.92 -15.79
C SER A 88 0.64 4.49 -14.55
N PRO A 89 -0.53 5.10 -14.26
CA PRO A 89 -1.32 4.75 -13.08
C PRO A 89 -1.67 3.26 -12.96
N ASP A 90 -1.94 2.59 -14.07
CA ASP A 90 -2.23 1.15 -14.13
C ASP A 90 -1.02 0.26 -13.78
N GLN A 91 0.19 0.83 -13.75
CA GLN A 91 1.43 0.19 -13.31
C GLN A 91 1.77 0.49 -11.84
N VAL A 92 0.90 1.20 -11.14
CA VAL A 92 1.07 1.57 -9.73
C VAL A 92 0.16 0.70 -8.86
N LEU A 93 0.75 0.09 -7.83
CA LEU A 93 0.05 -0.60 -6.75
C LEU A 93 0.22 0.20 -5.46
N VAL A 94 -0.88 0.51 -4.81
CA VAL A 94 -0.91 1.23 -3.54
C VAL A 94 -1.35 0.30 -2.42
N ALA A 95 -0.51 0.13 -1.41
CA ALA A 95 -0.84 -0.61 -0.19
C ALA A 95 -1.33 0.36 0.88
N HIS A 96 -2.45 0.05 1.49
CA HIS A 96 -3.06 0.90 2.51
C HIS A 96 -3.90 0.12 3.52
N ASP A 97 -4.13 0.72 4.68
CA ASP A 97 -5.05 0.22 5.70
C ASP A 97 -6.50 0.32 5.23
N GLU A 98 -7.31 -0.69 5.56
CA GLU A 98 -8.71 -0.79 5.15
C GLU A 98 -9.62 -1.12 6.31
N LEU A 99 -10.55 -0.20 6.60
CA LEU A 99 -11.56 -0.35 7.65
C LEU A 99 -12.66 -1.36 7.30
N ASP A 100 -12.95 -1.54 6.02
CA ASP A 100 -14.05 -2.37 5.54
C ASP A 100 -13.69 -3.85 5.39
N LEU A 101 -12.46 -4.22 5.74
CA LEU A 101 -12.01 -5.61 5.78
C LEU A 101 -11.75 -6.06 7.22
N PRO A 102 -12.07 -7.33 7.52
CA PRO A 102 -11.69 -7.92 8.80
C PRO A 102 -10.20 -7.80 9.07
N LEU A 103 -9.85 -7.77 10.34
CA LEU A 103 -8.47 -7.69 10.80
C LEU A 103 -7.61 -8.80 10.19
N GLY A 104 -6.53 -8.42 9.52
CA GLY A 104 -5.61 -9.35 8.86
C GLY A 104 -6.05 -9.87 7.49
N ALA A 105 -7.27 -9.55 7.04
CA ALA A 105 -7.71 -9.87 5.68
C ALA A 105 -6.97 -8.99 4.67
N VAL A 106 -6.70 -9.56 3.49
CA VAL A 106 -6.00 -8.86 2.41
C VAL A 106 -6.77 -9.01 1.11
N ARG A 107 -6.90 -7.92 0.38
CA ARG A 107 -7.60 -7.92 -0.90
C ARG A 107 -6.91 -7.03 -1.93
N LEU A 108 -6.68 -7.58 -3.11
CA LEU A 108 -6.19 -6.84 -4.27
C LEU A 108 -7.37 -6.36 -5.10
N LYS A 109 -7.33 -5.07 -5.52
CA LYS A 109 -8.41 -4.45 -6.29
C LYS A 109 -7.84 -3.44 -7.28
N GLU A 110 -8.39 -3.41 -8.50
CA GLU A 110 -8.13 -2.36 -9.48
C GLU A 110 -9.16 -1.23 -9.31
N GLY A 111 -8.68 0.01 -9.27
CA GLY A 111 -9.55 1.19 -9.22
C GLY A 111 -10.41 1.30 -7.96
N GLY A 112 -11.38 2.18 -8.02
CA GLY A 112 -12.36 2.42 -6.97
C GLY A 112 -12.24 3.80 -6.32
N GLY A 113 -13.14 4.09 -5.39
CA GLY A 113 -13.16 5.33 -4.60
C GLY A 113 -12.18 5.33 -3.43
N SER A 114 -12.17 6.40 -2.65
CA SER A 114 -11.29 6.54 -1.49
C SER A 114 -11.78 5.82 -0.23
N GLY A 115 -13.09 5.55 -0.14
CA GLY A 115 -13.69 4.98 1.06
C GLY A 115 -13.46 5.83 2.33
N GLY A 116 -13.22 7.13 2.18
CA GLY A 116 -12.88 8.04 3.29
C GLY A 116 -11.41 8.03 3.71
N HIS A 117 -10.56 7.22 3.06
CA HIS A 117 -9.13 7.19 3.33
C HIS A 117 -8.44 8.42 2.72
N ASN A 118 -7.85 9.28 3.54
CA ASN A 118 -7.29 10.56 3.11
C ASN A 118 -6.11 10.41 2.13
N GLY A 119 -5.29 9.38 2.30
CA GLY A 119 -4.20 9.08 1.37
C GLY A 119 -4.71 8.67 -0.01
N LEU A 120 -5.72 7.81 -0.08
CA LEU A 120 -6.35 7.42 -1.34
C LEU A 120 -7.07 8.60 -2.01
N LYS A 121 -7.70 9.45 -1.23
CA LYS A 121 -8.35 10.66 -1.74
C LYS A 121 -7.35 11.56 -2.48
N ASP A 122 -6.19 11.80 -1.89
CA ASP A 122 -5.13 12.60 -2.51
C ASP A 122 -4.51 11.91 -3.75
N LEU A 123 -4.31 10.59 -3.68
CA LEU A 123 -3.85 9.80 -4.83
C LEU A 123 -4.81 9.87 -6.01
N ILE A 124 -6.11 9.74 -5.77
CA ILE A 124 -7.14 9.86 -6.82
C ILE A 124 -7.11 11.25 -7.44
N ALA A 125 -6.94 12.29 -6.64
CA ALA A 125 -6.84 13.66 -7.13
C ALA A 125 -5.60 13.92 -8.00
N THR A 126 -4.50 13.21 -7.74
CA THR A 126 -3.21 13.44 -8.43
C THR A 126 -2.91 12.46 -9.55
N LEU A 127 -3.31 11.18 -9.41
CA LEU A 127 -3.06 10.09 -10.36
C LEU A 127 -4.31 9.62 -11.11
N GLY A 128 -5.50 10.04 -10.68
CA GLY A 128 -6.73 9.39 -11.10
C GLY A 128 -6.96 8.07 -10.35
N ALA A 129 -8.11 7.44 -10.54
CA ALA A 129 -8.54 6.27 -9.79
C ALA A 129 -8.04 4.92 -10.35
N GLY A 130 -7.30 4.91 -11.45
CA GLY A 130 -6.94 3.71 -12.22
C GLY A 130 -5.79 2.87 -11.69
N PHE A 131 -5.26 3.18 -10.52
CA PHE A 131 -4.20 2.39 -9.89
C PHE A 131 -4.74 1.15 -9.17
N TRP A 132 -3.87 0.16 -8.98
CA TRP A 132 -4.15 -1.03 -8.18
C TRP A 132 -4.05 -0.74 -6.69
N ARG A 133 -4.79 -1.47 -5.88
CA ARG A 133 -4.81 -1.33 -4.42
C ARG A 133 -4.64 -2.67 -3.76
N LEU A 134 -3.71 -2.73 -2.81
CA LEU A 134 -3.63 -3.80 -1.85
C LEU A 134 -4.25 -3.30 -0.55
N ARG A 135 -5.43 -3.81 -0.25
CA ARG A 135 -6.23 -3.43 0.90
C ARG A 135 -5.88 -4.34 2.08
N LEU A 136 -5.31 -3.74 3.13
CA LEU A 136 -4.89 -4.45 4.34
C LEU A 136 -5.93 -4.21 5.44
N GLY A 137 -6.68 -5.24 5.78
CA GLY A 137 -7.77 -5.17 6.78
C GLY A 137 -7.24 -4.86 8.17
N ILE A 138 -7.76 -3.78 8.76
CA ILE A 138 -7.44 -3.35 10.12
C ILE A 138 -8.65 -3.46 11.07
N GLY A 139 -9.81 -3.87 10.55
CA GLY A 139 -11.07 -3.85 11.27
C GLY A 139 -11.66 -2.43 11.36
N HIS A 140 -12.79 -2.33 12.05
CA HIS A 140 -13.54 -1.07 12.18
C HIS A 140 -13.86 -0.79 13.65
N PRO A 141 -13.78 0.48 14.12
CA PRO A 141 -14.04 0.81 15.52
C PRO A 141 -15.53 0.81 15.92
N GLY A 142 -16.43 0.56 14.96
CA GLY A 142 -17.88 0.50 15.19
C GLY A 142 -18.63 1.82 14.91
N SER A 143 -17.95 2.94 14.89
CA SER A 143 -18.54 4.26 14.63
C SER A 143 -17.61 5.12 13.77
N ARG A 144 -18.17 5.90 12.87
CA ARG A 144 -17.43 6.85 12.03
C ARG A 144 -16.64 7.87 12.85
N ASP A 145 -17.20 8.31 13.97
CA ASP A 145 -16.57 9.32 14.84
C ASP A 145 -15.28 8.81 15.51
N LEU A 146 -15.11 7.49 15.61
CA LEU A 146 -13.95 6.85 16.23
C LEU A 146 -12.82 6.54 15.23
N VAL A 147 -13.05 6.71 13.93
CA VAL A 147 -12.11 6.26 12.88
C VAL A 147 -10.77 6.97 12.97
N THR A 148 -10.74 8.28 13.11
CA THR A 148 -9.49 9.05 13.15
C THR A 148 -8.59 8.59 14.29
N ASP A 149 -9.12 8.45 15.49
CA ASP A 149 -8.35 7.97 16.64
C ASP A 149 -7.94 6.52 16.47
N PHE A 150 -8.84 5.68 15.95
CA PHE A 150 -8.59 4.25 15.74
C PHE A 150 -7.41 4.00 14.79
N VAL A 151 -7.36 4.67 13.63
CA VAL A 151 -6.28 4.46 12.66
C VAL A 151 -4.94 5.00 13.14
N LEU A 152 -4.94 6.00 14.03
CA LEU A 152 -3.75 6.59 14.63
C LEU A 152 -3.31 5.90 15.93
N GLN A 153 -3.97 4.81 16.30
CA GLN A 153 -3.59 3.98 17.44
C GLN A 153 -2.84 2.72 16.97
N ARG A 154 -2.05 2.17 17.89
CA ARG A 154 -1.46 0.85 17.73
C ARG A 154 -2.54 -0.23 17.87
N ALA A 155 -2.36 -1.33 17.19
CA ALA A 155 -3.11 -2.54 17.47
C ALA A 155 -2.79 -3.07 18.87
N SER A 156 -3.74 -3.79 19.47
CA SER A 156 -3.48 -4.52 20.71
C SER A 156 -2.46 -5.64 20.48
N SER A 157 -1.89 -6.16 21.56
CA SER A 157 -0.98 -7.32 21.50
C SER A 157 -1.64 -8.58 20.92
N ALA A 158 -2.96 -8.70 21.06
CA ALA A 158 -3.72 -9.79 20.45
C ALA A 158 -3.99 -9.58 18.94
N GLU A 159 -4.13 -8.35 18.50
CA GLU A 159 -4.42 -7.98 17.12
C GLU A 159 -3.17 -7.92 16.22
N GLN A 160 -2.04 -7.48 16.78
CA GLN A 160 -0.81 -7.25 15.99
C GLN A 160 -0.34 -8.49 15.23
N PRO A 161 -0.35 -9.72 15.79
CA PRO A 161 0.01 -10.93 15.03
C PRO A 161 -0.85 -11.16 13.80
N LEU A 162 -2.14 -10.81 13.84
CA LEU A 162 -3.04 -10.93 12.68
C LEU A 162 -2.71 -9.91 11.61
N LEU A 163 -2.32 -8.69 11.98
CA LEU A 163 -1.85 -7.66 11.05
C LEU A 163 -0.50 -8.06 10.43
N ASP A 164 0.39 -8.65 11.20
CA ASP A 164 1.68 -9.14 10.70
C ASP A 164 1.48 -10.27 9.69
N ASP A 165 0.56 -11.20 9.96
CA ASP A 165 0.17 -12.26 9.02
C ASP A 165 -0.46 -11.68 7.75
N GLY A 166 -1.33 -10.70 7.88
CA GLY A 166 -1.90 -9.96 6.75
C GLY A 166 -0.82 -9.28 5.90
N THR A 167 0.17 -8.68 6.52
CA THR A 167 1.31 -8.06 5.84
C THR A 167 2.12 -9.09 5.04
N ARG A 168 2.40 -10.25 5.62
CA ARG A 168 3.10 -11.36 4.93
C ARG A 168 2.29 -11.90 3.75
N THR A 169 0.99 -12.13 3.96
CA THR A 169 0.07 -12.56 2.90
C THR A 169 -0.02 -11.52 1.77
N GLY A 170 -0.09 -10.24 2.13
CA GLY A 170 -0.08 -9.15 1.15
C GLY A 170 1.19 -9.12 0.31
N ALA A 171 2.34 -9.34 0.92
CA ALA A 171 3.62 -9.43 0.21
C ALA A 171 3.65 -10.64 -0.75
N ASP A 172 3.07 -11.79 -0.35
CA ASP A 172 2.93 -12.95 -1.24
C ASP A 172 2.03 -12.63 -2.44
N LEU A 173 0.90 -11.96 -2.23
CA LEU A 173 -0.01 -11.56 -3.31
C LEU A 173 0.65 -10.60 -4.29
N VAL A 174 1.42 -9.64 -3.82
CA VAL A 174 2.16 -8.70 -4.68
C VAL A 174 3.17 -9.46 -5.53
N ALA A 175 3.94 -10.36 -4.95
CA ALA A 175 4.93 -11.14 -5.68
C ALA A 175 4.28 -12.04 -6.74
N GLN A 176 3.15 -12.69 -6.42
CA GLN A 176 2.36 -13.48 -7.37
C GLN A 176 1.77 -12.61 -8.47
N GLY A 177 1.18 -11.47 -8.13
CA GLY A 177 0.60 -10.54 -9.09
C GLY A 177 1.61 -10.03 -10.11
N ILE A 178 2.82 -9.71 -9.68
CA ILE A 178 3.91 -9.27 -10.56
C ILE A 178 4.35 -10.41 -11.49
N SER A 179 4.42 -11.66 -10.98
CA SER A 179 4.92 -12.79 -11.78
C SER A 179 3.96 -13.26 -12.86
N VAL A 180 2.66 -13.05 -12.69
CA VAL A 180 1.63 -13.54 -13.62
C VAL A 180 0.94 -12.44 -14.42
N SER A 181 1.39 -11.21 -14.28
CA SER A 181 0.70 -10.00 -14.75
C SER A 181 -0.75 -9.93 -14.25
N LEU A 182 -1.10 -8.90 -13.51
CA LEU A 182 -2.44 -8.74 -12.96
C LEU A 182 -3.48 -8.75 -14.09
N PRO A 183 -4.59 -9.49 -13.96
CA PRO A 183 -5.61 -9.55 -15.01
C PRO A 183 -6.24 -8.18 -15.23
N ALA A 184 -6.49 -7.83 -16.48
CA ALA A 184 -6.98 -6.51 -16.90
C ALA A 184 -8.39 -6.15 -16.37
N TYR A 185 -9.09 -7.07 -15.73
CA TYR A 185 -10.40 -6.86 -15.12
C TYR A 185 -10.42 -7.55 -13.77
N GLY A 186 -10.20 -6.72 -12.72
CA GLY A 186 -9.97 -7.21 -11.39
C GLY A 186 -11.19 -7.75 -10.69
N THR A 187 -11.21 -9.03 -10.42
CA THR A 187 -11.89 -9.53 -9.24
C THR A 187 -10.84 -9.98 -8.25
N ALA A 188 -10.90 -9.38 -7.10
CA ALA A 188 -9.97 -9.59 -6.02
C ALA A 188 -9.76 -11.06 -5.67
N VAL A 189 -8.51 -11.47 -5.57
CA VAL A 189 -8.17 -12.69 -4.85
C VAL A 189 -8.25 -12.37 -3.36
N VAL A 190 -9.20 -12.99 -2.69
CA VAL A 190 -9.34 -12.89 -1.24
C VAL A 190 -8.54 -14.03 -0.64
N VAL A 191 -7.52 -13.71 0.14
CA VAL A 191 -6.93 -14.68 1.04
C VAL A 191 -7.37 -14.31 2.45
N VAL A 192 -8.30 -15.08 2.98
CA VAL A 192 -8.68 -15.04 4.39
C VAL A 192 -7.89 -16.13 5.06
N GLN A 193 -7.00 -15.77 5.97
CA GLN A 193 -6.44 -16.74 6.90
C GLN A 193 -7.49 -17.03 7.96
N GLN A 194 -7.84 -18.30 8.12
CA GLN A 194 -8.62 -18.81 9.24
C GLN A 194 -7.74 -18.89 10.47
#